data_305d6fe5e6fa3a432c675f2b13980e1f
#
_entry.id   305d6fe5e6fa3a432c675f2b13980e1f
#
_cell.length_a   1.000
_cell.length_b   1.000
_cell.length_c   1.000
_cell.angle_alpha   90.00
_cell.angle_beta   90.00
_cell.angle_gamma   90.00
#
_symmetry.space_group_name_H-M   'P 1'
#
loop_
_entity.id
_entity.type
_entity.pdbx_description
1 polymer ?
#
loop_
_entity_poly.entity_id
_entity_poly.type
_entity_poly.pdbx_seq_one_letter_code
_entity_poly.pdbx_strand_id
1 'polypeptide(L)'
;MVRHLVVGDLRVQRIERKGGWRSWTIVWPEGALHAEADRFLRVHDGSGTQKTYAYYLVDHLRWLERECLAFGAVQLRDLERYMGIVGADVHMPLGEPWRVGKRPYGRDASATAASCLKGFYLHQASLGVNVGLGEKLDGTRLPSRVDRRRSLLGT
;
A
#
# COMPACT_ATOMS: atom_id res chain seq x y z
N MET A 1 13.93 -20.89 5.69
CA MET A 1 14.49 -19.78 6.43
C MET A 1 13.45 -19.10 7.28
N VAL A 2 13.85 -18.68 8.38
CA VAL A 2 12.92 -18.14 9.34
C VAL A 2 12.95 -16.63 9.28
N ARG A 3 11.99 -16.08 8.55
CA ARG A 3 11.95 -14.63 8.27
C ARG A 3 11.87 -13.78 9.53
N HIS A 4 11.20 -14.27 10.56
CA HIS A 4 11.05 -13.50 11.80
C HIS A 4 12.35 -13.27 12.56
N LEU A 5 13.42 -13.96 12.18
CA LEU A 5 14.74 -13.72 12.76
C LEU A 5 15.45 -12.53 12.07
N VAL A 6 14.93 -12.07 10.95
CA VAL A 6 15.49 -10.91 10.24
C VAL A 6 14.98 -9.65 10.91
N VAL A 7 15.90 -8.79 11.32
CA VAL A 7 15.54 -7.51 11.93
C VAL A 7 14.97 -6.58 10.87
N GLY A 8 13.80 -6.02 11.15
CA GLY A 8 13.14 -5.08 10.25
C GLY A 8 12.02 -5.73 9.46
N ASP A 9 11.48 -4.97 8.53
CA ASP A 9 10.32 -5.34 7.73
C ASP A 9 10.59 -4.87 6.31
N LEU A 10 9.62 -5.02 5.43
CA LEU A 10 9.66 -4.39 4.12
C LEU A 10 9.98 -2.90 4.31
N ARG A 11 10.79 -2.35 3.44
CA ARG A 11 11.17 -0.93 3.52
C ARG A 11 11.27 -0.29 2.16
N VAL A 12 11.10 1.02 2.13
CA VAL A 12 11.35 1.81 0.94
C VAL A 12 12.87 1.98 0.79
N GLN A 13 13.35 1.82 -0.43
CA GLN A 13 14.77 1.92 -0.74
C GLN A 13 14.94 2.69 -2.04
N ARG A 14 15.84 3.68 -2.03
CA ARG A 14 16.28 4.32 -3.27
C ARG A 14 17.39 3.47 -3.87
N ILE A 15 17.24 3.14 -5.13
CA ILE A 15 18.23 2.32 -5.85
C ILE A 15 18.67 3.03 -7.12
N GLU A 16 19.81 2.61 -7.65
CA GLU A 16 20.31 3.08 -8.93
C GLU A 16 20.04 2.01 -9.96
N ARG A 17 19.37 2.39 -11.03
CA ARG A 17 19.04 1.48 -12.13
C ARG A 17 20.20 1.42 -13.12
N LYS A 18 20.21 0.36 -13.90
CA LYS A 18 21.08 0.24 -15.06
C LYS A 18 20.88 1.46 -15.96
N GLY A 19 21.95 2.16 -16.30
CA GLY A 19 21.85 3.44 -17.02
C GLY A 19 21.98 4.65 -16.14
N GLY A 20 22.08 4.49 -14.83
CA GLY A 20 22.45 5.55 -13.91
C GLY A 20 21.32 6.35 -13.29
N TRP A 21 20.05 6.12 -13.66
CA TRP A 21 18.98 6.89 -13.02
C TRP A 21 18.54 6.23 -11.70
N ARG A 22 18.03 7.07 -10.82
CA ARG A 22 17.58 6.64 -9.50
C ARG A 22 16.09 6.34 -9.51
N SER A 23 15.73 5.35 -8.70
CA SER A 23 14.35 4.87 -8.60
C SER A 23 14.04 4.54 -7.16
N TRP A 24 12.81 4.76 -6.74
CA TRP A 24 12.32 4.37 -5.42
C TRP A 24 11.59 3.05 -5.55
N THR A 25 11.91 2.12 -4.66
CA THR A 25 11.30 0.80 -4.68
C THR A 25 11.10 0.26 -3.27
N ILE A 26 10.59 -0.94 -3.16
CA ILE A 26 10.38 -1.62 -1.88
C ILE A 26 11.19 -2.90 -1.89
N VAL A 27 11.90 -3.13 -0.79
CA VAL A 27 12.75 -4.30 -0.64
C VAL A 27 12.37 -5.08 0.62
N TRP A 28 12.64 -6.38 0.56
CA TRP A 28 12.55 -7.24 1.73
C TRP A 28 13.69 -6.92 2.71
N PRO A 29 13.57 -7.37 3.97
CA PRO A 29 14.64 -7.07 4.96
C PRO A 29 16.03 -7.48 4.51
N GLU A 30 16.17 -8.57 3.78
CA GLU A 30 17.46 -9.04 3.27
C GLU A 30 17.95 -8.29 2.03
N GLY A 31 17.18 -7.37 1.51
CA GLY A 31 17.58 -6.52 0.40
C GLY A 31 17.05 -6.89 -0.97
N ALA A 32 16.39 -8.04 -1.11
CA ALA A 32 15.80 -8.42 -2.38
C ALA A 32 14.61 -7.51 -2.73
N LEU A 33 14.43 -7.20 -4.01
CA LEU A 33 13.30 -6.40 -4.45
C LEU A 33 11.98 -7.12 -4.20
N HIS A 34 10.99 -6.37 -3.74
CA HIS A 34 9.62 -6.87 -3.74
C HIS A 34 9.12 -6.76 -5.17
N ALA A 35 9.07 -7.89 -5.87
CA ALA A 35 8.89 -7.89 -7.33
C ALA A 35 7.63 -7.17 -7.80
N GLU A 36 6.50 -7.44 -7.17
CA GLU A 36 5.21 -6.85 -7.57
C GLU A 36 5.19 -5.35 -7.31
N ALA A 37 5.70 -4.92 -6.16
CA ALA A 37 5.78 -3.51 -5.83
C ALA A 37 6.75 -2.78 -6.76
N ASP A 38 7.90 -3.37 -7.02
CA ASP A 38 8.89 -2.77 -7.91
C ASP A 38 8.32 -2.57 -9.32
N ARG A 39 7.64 -3.57 -9.84
CA ARG A 39 7.05 -3.51 -11.18
C ARG A 39 6.03 -2.37 -11.28
N PHE A 40 5.18 -2.25 -10.27
CA PHE A 40 4.20 -1.17 -10.22
C PHE A 40 4.86 0.20 -10.12
N LEU A 41 5.84 0.33 -9.20
CA LEU A 41 6.48 1.62 -8.96
C LEU A 41 7.29 2.09 -10.17
N ARG A 42 7.80 1.18 -10.98
CA ARG A 42 8.52 1.55 -12.20
C ARG A 42 7.65 2.28 -13.23
N VAL A 43 6.34 2.09 -13.17
CA VAL A 43 5.41 2.87 -14.02
C VAL A 43 5.57 4.37 -13.75
N HIS A 44 6.00 4.71 -12.53
CA HIS A 44 6.17 6.10 -12.09
C HIS A 44 7.62 6.56 -12.07
N ASP A 45 8.53 5.86 -12.77
CA ASP A 45 9.93 6.26 -12.85
C ASP A 45 10.05 7.70 -13.33
N GLY A 46 10.92 8.46 -12.67
CA GLY A 46 11.19 9.84 -13.02
C GLY A 46 10.17 10.86 -12.51
N SER A 47 9.14 10.42 -11.79
CA SER A 47 8.14 11.34 -11.23
C SER A 47 8.23 11.38 -9.71
N GLY A 48 7.79 12.49 -9.11
CA GLY A 48 7.69 12.61 -7.66
C GLY A 48 6.66 11.67 -7.04
N THR A 49 5.72 11.19 -7.83
CA THR A 49 4.70 10.24 -7.41
C THR A 49 5.31 8.91 -6.98
N GLN A 50 6.40 8.48 -7.63
CA GLN A 50 7.03 7.20 -7.30
C GLN A 50 7.43 7.10 -5.83
N LYS A 51 8.13 8.10 -5.31
CA LYS A 51 8.56 8.10 -3.90
C LYS A 51 7.36 8.09 -2.97
N THR A 52 6.40 8.96 -3.24
CA THR A 52 5.19 9.07 -2.43
C THR A 52 4.43 7.74 -2.40
N TYR A 53 4.23 7.14 -3.56
CA TYR A 53 3.53 5.86 -3.65
C TYR A 53 4.31 4.74 -2.96
N ALA A 54 5.64 4.77 -3.03
CA ALA A 54 6.45 3.76 -2.35
C ALA A 54 6.18 3.75 -0.84
N TYR A 55 6.08 4.93 -0.22
CA TYR A 55 5.81 5.02 1.22
C TYR A 55 4.40 4.59 1.59
N TYR A 56 3.40 4.91 0.76
CA TYR A 56 2.05 4.43 1.04
C TYR A 56 1.91 2.94 0.78
N LEU A 57 2.53 2.46 -0.28
CA LEU A 57 2.45 1.05 -0.62
C LEU A 57 3.16 0.17 0.41
N VAL A 58 4.32 0.59 0.93
CA VAL A 58 5.02 -0.21 1.93
C VAL A 58 4.20 -0.41 3.20
N ASP A 59 3.47 0.61 3.62
CA ASP A 59 2.58 0.48 4.77
C ASP A 59 1.52 -0.60 4.52
N HIS A 60 0.92 -0.59 3.33
CA HIS A 60 -0.08 -1.58 2.97
C HIS A 60 0.51 -2.99 2.90
N LEU A 61 1.69 -3.13 2.29
CA LEU A 61 2.34 -4.44 2.17
C LEU A 61 2.74 -5.00 3.53
N ARG A 62 3.17 -4.15 4.45
CA ARG A 62 3.44 -4.57 5.83
C ARG A 62 2.17 -5.08 6.50
N TRP A 63 1.05 -4.40 6.28
CA TRP A 63 -0.23 -4.84 6.81
C TRP A 63 -0.63 -6.21 6.24
N LEU A 64 -0.46 -6.41 4.94
CA LEU A 64 -0.74 -7.72 4.33
C LEU A 64 0.10 -8.82 4.96
N GLU A 65 1.38 -8.55 5.23
CA GLU A 65 2.24 -9.54 5.90
C GLU A 65 1.72 -9.87 7.30
N ARG A 66 1.28 -8.88 8.04
CA ARG A 66 0.71 -9.08 9.38
C ARG A 66 -0.60 -9.86 9.34
N GLU A 67 -1.42 -9.62 8.33
CA GLU A 67 -2.71 -10.30 8.18
C GLU A 67 -2.59 -11.64 7.47
N CYS A 68 -1.42 -12.00 7.01
CA CYS A 68 -1.18 -13.23 6.22
C CYS A 68 -2.07 -13.27 4.98
N LEU A 69 -2.24 -12.12 4.33
CA LEU A 69 -3.02 -11.99 3.10
C LEU A 69 -2.11 -11.90 1.88
N ALA A 70 -2.36 -12.73 0.89
CA ALA A 70 -1.71 -12.64 -0.41
C ALA A 70 -2.49 -11.68 -1.31
N PHE A 71 -1.81 -11.06 -2.27
CA PHE A 71 -2.45 -10.13 -3.21
C PHE A 71 -3.65 -10.73 -3.91
N GLY A 72 -3.56 -11.99 -4.30
CA GLY A 72 -4.62 -12.67 -5.02
C GLY A 72 -5.87 -12.94 -4.19
N ALA A 73 -5.74 -12.83 -2.88
CA ALA A 73 -6.84 -13.09 -1.94
C ALA A 73 -7.46 -11.81 -1.38
N VAL A 74 -6.88 -10.65 -1.64
CA VAL A 74 -7.39 -9.37 -1.14
C VAL A 74 -8.74 -9.06 -1.80
N GLN A 75 -9.71 -8.68 -0.98
CA GLN A 75 -11.03 -8.28 -1.42
C GLN A 75 -11.26 -6.80 -1.14
N LEU A 76 -12.26 -6.23 -1.77
CA LEU A 76 -12.59 -4.81 -1.56
C LEU A 76 -12.82 -4.51 -0.08
N ARG A 77 -13.50 -5.38 0.64
CA ARG A 77 -13.71 -5.20 2.09
C ARG A 77 -12.42 -5.13 2.89
N ASP A 78 -11.38 -5.84 2.42
CA ASP A 78 -10.07 -5.80 3.07
C ASP A 78 -9.42 -4.43 2.89
N LEU A 79 -9.54 -3.85 1.71
CA LEU A 79 -9.02 -2.50 1.44
C LEU A 79 -9.77 -1.45 2.23
N GLU A 80 -11.09 -1.59 2.34
CA GLU A 80 -11.90 -0.69 3.16
C GLU A 80 -11.50 -0.77 4.63
N ARG A 81 -11.27 -1.98 5.13
CA ARG A 81 -10.81 -2.20 6.50
C ARG A 81 -9.44 -1.56 6.72
N TYR A 82 -8.52 -1.76 5.77
CA TYR A 82 -7.20 -1.15 5.85
C TYR A 82 -7.27 0.38 5.90
N MET A 83 -8.06 0.99 5.01
CA MET A 83 -8.21 2.44 4.99
C MET A 83 -8.79 2.97 6.30
N GLY A 84 -9.70 2.21 6.91
CA GLY A 84 -10.24 2.57 8.21
C GLY A 84 -9.19 2.52 9.32
N ILE A 85 -8.29 1.54 9.27
CA ILE A 85 -7.23 1.40 10.27
C ILE A 85 -6.22 2.54 10.17
N VAL A 86 -5.72 2.84 8.97
CA VAL A 86 -4.68 3.84 8.81
C VAL A 86 -5.19 5.27 9.03
N GLY A 87 -6.49 5.49 8.86
CA GLY A 87 -7.12 6.79 9.11
C GLY A 87 -7.72 6.95 10.51
N ALA A 88 -7.55 5.96 11.39
CA ALA A 88 -8.14 6.03 12.72
C ALA A 88 -7.45 7.09 13.59
N ASP A 89 -8.25 7.88 14.29
CA ASP A 89 -7.74 8.93 15.17
C ASP A 89 -7.13 8.37 16.46
N VAL A 90 -7.55 7.17 16.84
CA VAL A 90 -7.11 6.54 18.09
C VAL A 90 -6.26 5.33 17.76
N HIS A 91 -5.03 5.33 18.25
CA HIS A 91 -4.17 4.16 18.12
C HIS A 91 -4.58 3.10 19.12
N MET A 92 -4.72 1.88 18.65
CA MET A 92 -4.91 0.74 19.53
C MET A 92 -3.56 0.39 20.15
N PRO A 93 -3.42 0.45 21.48
CA PRO A 93 -2.11 0.24 22.10
C PRO A 93 -1.44 -1.08 21.73
N LEU A 94 -2.21 -2.11 21.42
CA LEU A 94 -1.71 -3.42 21.05
C LEU A 94 -2.04 -3.78 19.62
N GLY A 95 -2.65 -2.87 18.86
CA GLY A 95 -3.30 -3.22 17.60
C GLY A 95 -2.40 -3.26 16.39
N GLU A 96 -1.53 -2.25 16.24
CA GLU A 96 -0.86 -2.03 14.96
C GLU A 96 0.65 -1.88 15.13
N PRO A 97 1.36 -2.97 15.47
CA PRO A 97 2.81 -2.88 15.72
C PRO A 97 3.61 -2.38 14.51
N TRP A 98 3.12 -2.60 13.31
CA TRP A 98 3.76 -2.11 12.10
C TRP A 98 3.62 -0.59 11.91
N ARG A 99 2.79 0.05 12.75
CA ARG A 99 2.56 1.50 12.69
C ARG A 99 2.75 2.20 14.04
N VAL A 100 3.34 1.52 15.01
CA VAL A 100 3.56 2.12 16.33
C VAL A 100 4.33 3.43 16.19
N GLY A 101 3.82 4.49 16.80
CA GLY A 101 4.42 5.80 16.76
C GLY A 101 4.12 6.63 15.51
N LYS A 102 3.42 6.09 14.53
CA LYS A 102 3.05 6.84 13.33
C LYS A 102 1.68 7.49 13.50
N ARG A 103 1.55 8.66 12.89
CA ARG A 103 0.27 9.38 12.90
C ARG A 103 -0.75 8.72 11.97
N PRO A 104 -2.04 8.82 12.29
CA PRO A 104 -3.07 8.43 11.34
C PRO A 104 -2.96 9.24 10.05
N TYR A 105 -3.39 8.66 8.95
CA TYR A 105 -3.46 9.41 7.69
C TYR A 105 -4.54 10.48 7.80
N GLY A 106 -4.18 11.71 7.48
CA GLY A 106 -5.14 12.78 7.32
C GLY A 106 -5.90 12.66 6.00
N ARG A 107 -6.67 13.67 5.69
CA ARG A 107 -7.52 13.69 4.50
C ARG A 107 -6.74 13.49 3.21
N ASP A 108 -5.70 14.32 3.01
CA ASP A 108 -4.92 14.25 1.77
C ASP A 108 -4.10 12.98 1.68
N ALA A 109 -3.52 12.56 2.79
CA ALA A 109 -2.76 11.32 2.84
C ALA A 109 -3.66 10.11 2.53
N SER A 110 -4.88 10.10 3.10
CA SER A 110 -5.84 9.02 2.83
C SER A 110 -6.23 8.97 1.36
N ALA A 111 -6.47 10.12 0.74
CA ALA A 111 -6.82 10.18 -0.68
C ALA A 111 -5.67 9.68 -1.56
N THR A 112 -4.45 10.09 -1.24
CA THR A 112 -3.27 9.67 -2.00
C THR A 112 -3.02 8.17 -1.82
N ALA A 113 -3.14 7.68 -0.59
CA ALA A 113 -2.99 6.25 -0.32
C ALA A 113 -4.04 5.43 -1.08
N ALA A 114 -5.29 5.89 -1.09
CA ALA A 114 -6.36 5.22 -1.83
C ALA A 114 -6.05 5.15 -3.33
N SER A 115 -5.56 6.25 -3.90
CA SER A 115 -5.16 6.27 -5.31
C SER A 115 -4.01 5.31 -5.59
N CYS A 116 -3.02 5.28 -4.70
CA CYS A 116 -1.89 4.39 -4.81
C CYS A 116 -2.34 2.92 -4.80
N LEU A 117 -3.17 2.54 -3.84
CA LEU A 117 -3.64 1.16 -3.72
C LEU A 117 -4.52 0.76 -4.89
N LYS A 118 -5.41 1.63 -5.33
CA LYS A 118 -6.21 1.36 -6.51
C LYS A 118 -5.31 1.11 -7.72
N GLY A 119 -4.31 1.97 -7.93
CA GLY A 119 -3.35 1.80 -9.02
C GLY A 119 -2.59 0.49 -8.93
N PHE A 120 -2.14 0.13 -7.74
CA PHE A 120 -1.41 -1.11 -7.52
C PHE A 120 -2.26 -2.34 -7.89
N TYR A 121 -3.49 -2.42 -7.39
CA TYR A 121 -4.34 -3.57 -7.65
C TYR A 121 -4.84 -3.62 -9.09
N LEU A 122 -5.07 -2.47 -9.72
CA LEU A 122 -5.39 -2.44 -11.15
C LEU A 122 -4.20 -2.92 -11.98
N HIS A 123 -2.99 -2.56 -11.58
CA HIS A 123 -1.77 -3.03 -12.24
C HIS A 123 -1.63 -4.55 -12.10
N GLN A 124 -1.87 -5.08 -10.89
CA GLN A 124 -1.85 -6.53 -10.67
C GLN A 124 -2.90 -7.23 -11.54
N ALA A 125 -4.09 -6.67 -11.62
CA ALA A 125 -5.16 -7.23 -12.44
C ALA A 125 -4.78 -7.27 -13.93
N SER A 126 -4.07 -6.25 -14.41
CA SER A 126 -3.60 -6.22 -15.80
C SER A 126 -2.61 -7.33 -16.09
N LEU A 127 -1.98 -7.86 -15.06
CA LEU A 127 -1.04 -8.99 -15.16
C LEU A 127 -1.72 -10.33 -14.83
N GLY A 128 -3.04 -10.33 -14.70
CA GLY A 128 -3.80 -11.54 -14.41
C GLY A 128 -3.89 -11.90 -12.95
N VAL A 129 -3.47 -11.03 -12.04
CA VAL A 129 -3.50 -11.29 -10.61
C VAL A 129 -4.70 -10.56 -9.99
N ASN A 130 -5.55 -11.32 -9.33
CA ASN A 130 -6.74 -10.78 -8.64
C ASN A 130 -7.62 -9.92 -9.56
N VAL A 131 -7.97 -10.47 -10.70
CA VAL A 131 -8.76 -9.77 -11.71
C VAL A 131 -10.13 -9.34 -11.16
N GLY A 132 -10.74 -10.15 -10.31
CA GLY A 132 -12.04 -9.81 -9.71
C GLY A 132 -12.00 -8.53 -8.89
N LEU A 133 -10.94 -8.32 -8.14
CA LEU A 133 -10.78 -7.07 -7.40
C LEU A 133 -10.56 -5.90 -8.36
N GLY A 134 -9.76 -6.10 -9.40
CA GLY A 134 -9.55 -5.09 -10.43
C GLY A 134 -10.85 -4.63 -11.06
N GLU A 135 -11.74 -5.55 -11.37
CA GLU A 135 -13.05 -5.23 -11.94
C GLU A 135 -13.88 -4.37 -10.98
N LYS A 136 -13.86 -4.70 -9.70
CA LYS A 136 -14.58 -3.92 -8.68
C LYS A 136 -14.00 -2.53 -8.48
N LEU A 137 -12.69 -2.38 -8.64
CA LEU A 137 -12.02 -1.09 -8.46
C LEU A 137 -12.12 -0.20 -9.70
N ASP A 138 -12.30 -0.80 -10.87
CA ASP A 138 -12.38 -0.05 -12.11
C ASP A 138 -13.58 0.89 -12.08
N GLY A 139 -13.34 2.18 -12.31
CA GLY A 139 -14.38 3.19 -12.23
C GLY A 139 -14.89 3.49 -10.83
N THR A 140 -14.35 2.83 -9.81
CA THR A 140 -14.79 3.00 -8.43
C THR A 140 -13.73 3.75 -7.64
N ARG A 141 -14.16 4.66 -6.76
CA ARG A 141 -13.28 5.33 -5.84
C ARG A 141 -13.16 4.50 -4.56
N LEU A 142 -11.93 4.19 -4.17
CA LEU A 142 -11.69 3.48 -2.92
C LEU A 142 -12.02 4.41 -1.75
N PRO A 143 -12.99 4.06 -0.88
CA PRO A 143 -13.40 4.95 0.21
C PRO A 143 -12.31 5.06 1.28
N SER A 144 -12.10 6.29 1.75
CA SER A 144 -11.31 6.57 2.92
C SER A 144 -12.23 6.78 4.11
N ARG A 145 -11.65 6.87 5.31
CA ARG A 145 -12.42 7.19 6.50
C ARG A 145 -13.15 8.53 6.35
N VAL A 146 -12.49 9.52 5.77
CA VAL A 146 -13.10 10.84 5.55
C VAL A 146 -14.25 10.75 4.57
N ASP A 147 -14.08 10.02 3.49
CA ASP A 147 -15.13 9.83 2.49
C ASP A 147 -16.34 9.12 3.08
N ARG A 148 -16.11 8.13 3.92
CA ARG A 148 -17.21 7.41 4.59
C ARG A 148 -17.99 8.34 5.52
N ARG A 149 -17.30 9.22 6.24
CA ARG A 149 -17.99 10.21 7.07
C ARG A 149 -18.86 11.12 6.24
N ARG A 150 -18.36 11.59 5.11
CA ARG A 150 -19.13 12.43 4.20
C ARG A 150 -20.35 11.70 3.66
N SER A 151 -20.16 10.46 3.28
CA SER A 151 -21.27 9.64 2.78
C SER A 151 -22.38 9.52 3.84
N LEU A 152 -21.99 9.28 5.09
CA LEU A 152 -22.96 9.18 6.17
C LEU A 152 -23.67 10.49 6.50
N LEU A 153 -23.01 11.62 6.27
CA LEU A 153 -23.54 12.93 6.62
C LEU A 153 -24.16 13.66 5.43
N GLY A 154 -23.70 13.44 4.25
CA GLY A 154 -24.04 14.23 3.07
C GLY A 154 -24.91 13.53 2.05
N THR A 155 -25.10 12.28 2.21
CA THR A 155 -25.92 11.51 1.30
C THR A 155 -26.90 10.63 2.06
#